data_92e298d7c6cbd443bb76c52036ce3b77
#
_entry.id   92e298d7c6cbd443bb76c52036ce3b77
#
_cell.length_a   1.000
_cell.length_b   1.000
_cell.length_c   1.000
_cell.angle_alpha   90.00
_cell.angle_beta   90.00
_cell.angle_gamma   90.00
#
_symmetry.space_group_name_H-M   'P 1'
#
loop_
_entity.id
_entity.type
_entity.pdbx_description
1 polymer ?
#
loop_
_entity_poly.entity_id
_entity_poly.type
_entity_poly.pdbx_seq_one_letter_code
_entity_poly.pdbx_strand_id
1 'polypeptide(L)'
;QILNLSVGAPFQPFSRAPQIRYRYTEKNFQLTGAAVWQSQYLSQGPAGKSQEYIKKSCIPEIYIGADYKNGGLLAGVGIEMLSLKPRTEATGENNKKFQVDERITTLSYEAHVKYTNKDWFVGAKSVLGSNLTQASGLGGFGVKSVNERTGEQKYTPIRFSSSWLNVV
;
A
#
# COMPACT_ATOMS: atom_id res chain seq x y z
N GLN A 1 12.11 -19.99 -5.23
CA GLN A 1 10.73 -19.48 -5.32
C GLN A 1 10.02 -19.79 -4.01
N ILE A 2 9.56 -18.77 -3.28
CA ILE A 2 8.87 -19.01 -2.01
C ILE A 2 7.50 -19.53 -2.33
N LEU A 3 7.25 -20.75 -1.92
CA LEU A 3 5.96 -21.38 -2.04
C LEU A 3 5.08 -20.90 -0.86
N ASN A 4 4.46 -19.77 -1.05
CA ASN A 4 3.36 -19.35 -0.21
C ASN A 4 2.07 -19.57 -0.98
N LEU A 5 1.25 -20.48 -0.55
CA LEU A 5 -0.02 -20.85 -1.20
C LEU A 5 -0.99 -19.67 -1.30
N SER A 6 -0.87 -18.68 -0.42
CA SER A 6 -1.68 -17.47 -0.39
C SER A 6 -1.00 -16.28 -1.09
N VAL A 7 0.05 -16.51 -1.91
CA VAL A 7 0.84 -15.45 -2.56
C VAL A 7 1.41 -14.44 -1.56
N GLY A 8 1.55 -14.84 -0.28
CA GLY A 8 2.03 -13.99 0.80
C GLY A 8 0.96 -13.18 1.52
N ALA A 9 -0.29 -13.15 1.04
CA ALA A 9 -1.36 -12.44 1.71
C ALA A 9 -1.74 -13.11 3.06
N PRO A 10 -2.05 -12.36 4.11
CA PRO A 10 -2.09 -10.88 4.16
C PRO A 10 -0.77 -10.21 4.53
N PHE A 11 0.31 -10.99 4.69
CA PHE A 11 1.61 -10.50 5.18
C PHE A 11 2.47 -9.86 4.07
N GLN A 12 2.21 -10.22 2.83
CA GLN A 12 2.86 -9.62 1.67
C GLN A 12 1.80 -8.95 0.79
N PRO A 13 1.86 -7.63 0.60
CA PRO A 13 0.94 -6.92 -0.27
C PRO A 13 0.98 -7.48 -1.68
N PHE A 14 -0.19 -7.65 -2.26
CA PHE A 14 -0.37 -8.22 -3.58
C PHE A 14 -1.55 -7.56 -4.29
N SER A 15 -1.36 -7.20 -5.55
CA SER A 15 -2.40 -6.59 -6.34
C SER A 15 -2.29 -6.95 -7.82
N ARG A 16 -3.46 -7.01 -8.48
CA ARG A 16 -3.59 -7.02 -9.94
C ARG A 16 -4.54 -5.89 -10.32
N ALA A 17 -3.99 -4.79 -10.80
CA ALA A 17 -4.76 -3.60 -11.11
C ALA A 17 -4.22 -2.92 -12.38
N PRO A 18 -5.06 -2.17 -13.10
CA PRO A 18 -4.60 -1.30 -14.18
C PRO A 18 -3.51 -0.37 -13.65
N GLN A 19 -2.43 -0.23 -14.42
CA GLN A 19 -1.31 0.59 -14.00
C GLN A 19 -0.57 1.18 -15.20
N ILE A 20 0.01 2.34 -14.98
CA ILE A 20 1.03 2.93 -15.84
C ILE A 20 2.34 2.79 -15.10
N ARG A 21 3.34 2.17 -15.73
CA ARG A 21 4.65 1.94 -15.14
C ARG A 21 5.74 2.45 -16.07
N TYR A 22 6.65 3.21 -15.52
CA TYR A 22 7.90 3.60 -16.16
C TYR A 22 9.07 2.91 -15.46
N ARG A 23 10.01 2.40 -16.24
CA ARG A 23 11.21 1.73 -15.73
C ARG A 23 12.43 2.28 -16.49
N TYR A 24 13.37 2.76 -15.74
CA TYR A 24 14.68 3.19 -16.24
C TYR A 24 15.74 2.24 -15.72
N THR A 25 16.60 1.73 -16.61
CA THR A 25 17.67 0.80 -16.24
C THR A 25 18.99 1.34 -16.78
N GLU A 26 19.97 1.47 -15.91
CA GLU A 26 21.32 1.84 -16.25
C GLU A 26 22.31 0.93 -15.52
N LYS A 27 23.11 0.18 -16.30
CA LYS A 27 24.08 -0.80 -15.77
C LYS A 27 23.41 -1.75 -14.78
N ASN A 28 23.77 -1.61 -13.50
CA ASN A 28 23.31 -2.43 -12.40
C ASN A 28 22.10 -1.84 -11.66
N PHE A 29 21.68 -0.62 -12.00
CA PHE A 29 20.60 0.08 -11.32
C PHE A 29 19.32 0.09 -12.15
N GLN A 30 18.20 -0.08 -11.48
CA GLN A 30 16.88 0.07 -12.07
C GLN A 30 16.02 0.96 -11.16
N LEU A 31 15.44 1.99 -11.75
CA LEU A 31 14.42 2.82 -11.11
C LEU A 31 13.06 2.47 -11.68
N THR A 32 12.07 2.37 -10.84
CA THR A 32 10.69 2.06 -11.24
C THR A 32 9.77 3.10 -10.63
N GLY A 33 8.93 3.71 -11.45
CA GLY A 33 7.79 4.52 -11.03
C GLY A 33 6.50 3.90 -11.56
N ALA A 34 5.46 3.84 -10.75
CA ALA A 34 4.16 3.32 -11.18
C ALA A 34 3.01 4.10 -10.55
N ALA A 35 1.96 4.33 -11.36
CA ALA A 35 0.65 4.75 -10.89
C ALA A 35 -0.32 3.57 -11.06
N VAL A 36 -0.94 3.14 -9.97
CA VAL A 36 -1.75 1.92 -9.91
C VAL A 36 -3.18 2.29 -9.51
N TRP A 37 -4.16 1.89 -10.32
CA TRP A 37 -5.58 2.11 -10.03
C TRP A 37 -6.19 0.88 -9.35
N GLN A 38 -6.11 0.84 -8.03
CA GLN A 38 -6.49 -0.30 -7.21
C GLN A 38 -7.97 -0.28 -6.81
N SER A 39 -8.88 -0.34 -7.77
CA SER A 39 -10.32 -0.33 -7.51
C SER A 39 -10.97 -1.72 -7.36
N GLN A 40 -10.22 -2.80 -7.60
CA GLN A 40 -10.74 -4.17 -7.55
C GLN A 40 -10.85 -4.72 -6.13
N TYR A 41 -9.96 -4.31 -5.24
CA TYR A 41 -9.91 -4.78 -3.86
C TYR A 41 -10.43 -3.72 -2.90
N LEU A 42 -10.89 -4.20 -1.74
CA LEU A 42 -11.59 -3.38 -0.78
C LEU A 42 -10.63 -2.81 0.25
N SER A 43 -10.60 -1.49 0.40
CA SER A 43 -9.94 -0.86 1.56
C SER A 43 -10.81 -1.02 2.80
N GLN A 44 -10.20 -1.39 3.93
CA GLN A 44 -10.84 -1.55 5.22
C GLN A 44 -10.85 -0.24 5.98
N GLY A 45 -12.02 0.30 6.25
CA GLY A 45 -12.23 1.51 7.03
C GLY A 45 -13.29 1.36 8.12
N PRO A 46 -13.62 2.44 8.84
CA PRO A 46 -14.61 2.43 9.95
C PRO A 46 -16.01 2.00 9.52
N ALA A 47 -16.39 2.30 8.29
CA ALA A 47 -17.68 1.90 7.70
C ALA A 47 -17.62 0.54 6.98
N GLY A 48 -16.57 -0.25 7.24
CA GLY A 48 -16.36 -1.54 6.61
C GLY A 48 -15.44 -1.50 5.38
N LYS A 49 -15.47 -2.56 4.59
CA LYS A 49 -14.69 -2.70 3.36
C LYS A 49 -15.39 -2.00 2.20
N SER A 50 -14.66 -1.16 1.46
CA SER A 50 -15.24 -0.46 0.31
C SER A 50 -14.19 -0.15 -0.77
N GLN A 51 -14.62 -0.25 -2.03
CA GLN A 51 -13.90 0.25 -3.21
C GLN A 51 -14.10 1.77 -3.40
N GLU A 52 -15.13 2.33 -2.77
CA GLU A 52 -15.50 3.73 -2.95
C GLU A 52 -14.46 4.71 -2.39
N TYR A 53 -13.65 4.27 -1.44
CA TYR A 53 -12.66 5.16 -0.82
C TYR A 53 -11.60 5.65 -1.80
N ILE A 54 -11.08 4.76 -2.66
CA ILE A 54 -10.12 5.16 -3.68
C ILE A 54 -10.81 5.88 -4.85
N LYS A 55 -12.01 5.46 -5.23
CA LYS A 55 -12.79 6.11 -6.28
C LYS A 55 -13.11 7.56 -5.92
N LYS A 56 -13.57 7.83 -4.71
CA LYS A 56 -13.83 9.19 -4.20
C LYS A 56 -12.55 10.01 -4.06
N SER A 57 -11.42 9.38 -3.84
CA SER A 57 -10.12 10.05 -3.80
C SER A 57 -9.70 10.55 -5.18
N CYS A 58 -9.98 9.81 -6.25
CA CYS A 58 -9.50 10.05 -7.61
C CYS A 58 -7.96 10.14 -7.73
N ILE A 59 -7.23 9.63 -6.73
CA ILE A 59 -5.76 9.61 -6.72
C ILE A 59 -5.32 8.16 -6.82
N PRO A 60 -4.56 7.75 -7.85
CA PRO A 60 -4.01 6.41 -7.92
C PRO A 60 -2.97 6.19 -6.82
N GLU A 61 -2.71 4.94 -6.49
CA GLU A 61 -1.53 4.57 -5.72
C GLU A 61 -0.28 4.91 -6.51
N ILE A 62 0.70 5.52 -5.86
CA ILE A 62 1.98 5.88 -6.47
C ILE A 62 3.07 5.04 -5.82
N TYR A 63 3.81 4.31 -6.65
CA TYR A 63 4.96 3.52 -6.23
C TYR A 63 6.22 4.06 -6.87
N ILE A 64 7.29 4.15 -6.08
CA ILE A 64 8.64 4.46 -6.53
C ILE A 64 9.58 3.43 -5.90
N GLY A 65 10.40 2.78 -6.73
CA GLY A 65 11.37 1.78 -6.28
C GLY A 65 12.71 1.92 -6.97
N ALA A 66 13.75 1.50 -6.27
CA ALA A 66 15.10 1.42 -6.78
C ALA A 66 15.70 0.04 -6.49
N ASP A 67 16.24 -0.60 -7.52
CA ASP A 67 16.86 -1.91 -7.45
C ASP A 67 18.32 -1.82 -7.90
N TYR A 68 19.17 -2.58 -7.24
CA TYR A 68 20.55 -2.83 -7.65
C TYR A 68 20.73 -4.32 -7.94
N LYS A 69 21.29 -4.64 -9.12
CA LYS A 69 21.54 -6.02 -9.52
C LYS A 69 22.96 -6.17 -10.03
N ASN A 70 23.71 -7.08 -9.40
CA ASN A 70 25.07 -7.40 -9.84
C ASN A 70 25.39 -8.86 -9.55
N GLY A 71 25.76 -9.63 -10.59
CA GLY A 71 25.99 -11.06 -10.47
C GLY A 71 24.80 -11.79 -9.86
N GLY A 72 24.98 -12.49 -8.75
CA GLY A 72 23.93 -13.19 -8.01
C GLY A 72 23.14 -12.31 -7.03
N LEU A 73 23.53 -11.04 -6.81
CA LEU A 73 22.90 -10.12 -5.88
C LEU A 73 21.81 -9.29 -6.56
N LEU A 74 20.64 -9.24 -5.93
CA LEU A 74 19.58 -8.25 -6.17
C LEU A 74 19.24 -7.62 -4.82
N ALA A 75 19.28 -6.32 -4.72
CA ALA A 75 18.84 -5.57 -3.54
C ALA A 75 18.00 -4.38 -3.98
N GLY A 76 16.94 -4.06 -3.26
CA GLY A 76 16.07 -2.95 -3.63
C GLY A 76 15.29 -2.39 -2.45
N VAL A 77 14.80 -1.19 -2.67
CA VAL A 77 13.92 -0.46 -1.76
C VAL A 77 12.77 0.18 -2.53
N GLY A 78 11.65 0.36 -1.88
CA GLY A 78 10.49 1.01 -2.49
C GLY A 78 9.67 1.79 -1.48
N ILE A 79 8.96 2.77 -1.99
CA ILE A 79 7.98 3.56 -1.26
C ILE A 79 6.68 3.60 -2.04
N GLU A 80 5.58 3.45 -1.35
CA GLU A 80 4.22 3.55 -1.88
C GLU A 80 3.45 4.63 -1.14
N MET A 81 2.68 5.41 -1.89
CA MET A 81 1.72 6.38 -1.37
C MET A 81 0.32 5.98 -1.77
N LEU A 82 -0.56 5.86 -0.78
CA LEU A 82 -2.00 5.64 -0.95
C LEU A 82 -2.76 6.82 -0.38
N SER A 83 -3.72 7.38 -1.15
CA SER A 83 -4.64 8.40 -0.68
C SER A 83 -6.08 7.95 -0.86
N LEU A 84 -6.84 7.92 0.23
CA LEU A 84 -8.26 7.54 0.24
C LEU A 84 -9.13 8.69 0.72
N LYS A 85 -10.36 8.77 0.20
CA LYS A 85 -11.40 9.69 0.64
C LYS A 85 -12.61 8.88 1.12
N PRO A 86 -12.74 8.65 2.43
CA PRO A 86 -13.78 7.76 2.95
C PRO A 86 -15.19 8.28 2.75
N ARG A 87 -15.40 9.59 2.85
CA ARG A 87 -16.72 10.23 2.71
C ARG A 87 -16.64 11.54 1.93
N THR A 88 -17.73 11.89 1.27
CA THR A 88 -17.94 13.19 0.61
C THR A 88 -18.93 14.05 1.36
N GLU A 89 -19.75 13.43 2.22
CA GLU A 89 -20.74 14.08 3.04
C GLU A 89 -20.71 13.53 4.47
N ALA A 90 -21.06 14.38 5.43
CA ALA A 90 -21.28 14.01 6.80
C ALA A 90 -22.56 14.68 7.34
N THR A 91 -23.20 14.04 8.29
CA THR A 91 -24.33 14.62 9.02
C THR A 91 -23.78 15.18 10.34
N GLY A 92 -23.94 16.47 10.50
CA GLY A 92 -23.51 17.18 11.71
C GLY A 92 -24.69 17.59 12.58
N GLU A 93 -24.48 18.69 13.32
CA GLU A 93 -25.47 19.26 14.23
C GLU A 93 -26.80 19.57 13.54
N ASN A 94 -27.91 19.35 14.24
CA ASN A 94 -29.28 19.53 13.74
C ASN A 94 -29.62 18.72 12.47
N ASN A 95 -29.01 17.56 12.30
CA ASN A 95 -29.19 16.70 11.11
C ASN A 95 -28.86 17.38 9.78
N LYS A 96 -28.08 18.46 9.80
CA LYS A 96 -27.63 19.13 8.58
C LYS A 96 -26.53 18.33 7.89
N LYS A 97 -26.63 18.25 6.57
CA LYS A 97 -25.59 17.65 5.73
C LYS A 97 -24.50 18.66 5.41
N PHE A 98 -23.26 18.25 5.56
CA PHE A 98 -22.07 19.03 5.23
C PHE A 98 -21.25 18.27 4.20
N GLN A 99 -20.72 18.98 3.21
CA GLN A 99 -19.69 18.43 2.34
C GLN A 99 -18.38 18.35 3.13
N VAL A 100 -17.70 17.22 3.02
CA VAL A 100 -16.43 16.96 3.70
C VAL A 100 -15.38 16.47 2.70
N ASP A 101 -14.13 16.86 2.93
CA ASP A 101 -13.01 16.54 2.03
C ASP A 101 -11.84 15.85 2.76
N GLU A 102 -12.03 15.43 3.99
CA GLU A 102 -10.98 14.81 4.76
C GLU A 102 -10.51 13.52 4.09
N ARG A 103 -9.20 13.41 3.93
CA ARG A 103 -8.51 12.30 3.29
C ARG A 103 -7.61 11.58 4.27
N ILE A 104 -7.31 10.33 3.98
CA ILE A 104 -6.22 9.62 4.62
C ILE A 104 -5.16 9.29 3.58
N THR A 105 -3.99 9.91 3.74
CA THR A 105 -2.81 9.64 2.90
C THR A 105 -1.79 8.90 3.74
N THR A 106 -1.32 7.77 3.23
CA THR A 106 -0.39 6.87 3.92
C THR A 106 0.82 6.57 3.06
N LEU A 107 1.94 6.33 3.72
CA LEU A 107 3.18 5.86 3.10
C LEU A 107 3.51 4.48 3.63
N SER A 108 3.95 3.61 2.73
CA SER A 108 4.46 2.30 3.03
C SER A 108 5.83 2.13 2.41
N TYR A 109 6.69 1.36 3.06
CA TYR A 109 8.08 1.17 2.66
C TYR A 109 8.37 -0.31 2.53
N GLU A 110 9.18 -0.65 1.54
CA GLU A 110 9.71 -2.00 1.41
C GLU A 110 11.22 -1.99 1.22
N ALA A 111 11.85 -3.06 1.67
CA ALA A 111 13.23 -3.38 1.34
C ALA A 111 13.34 -4.88 1.06
N HIS A 112 14.13 -5.25 0.06
CA HIS A 112 14.35 -6.64 -0.27
C HIS A 112 15.79 -6.89 -0.68
N VAL A 113 16.24 -8.12 -0.43
CA VAL A 113 17.51 -8.62 -0.90
C VAL A 113 17.37 -10.06 -1.32
N LYS A 114 18.04 -10.42 -2.39
CA LYS A 114 18.14 -11.77 -2.91
C LYS A 114 19.58 -12.01 -3.31
N TYR A 115 20.15 -13.11 -2.83
CA TYR A 115 21.44 -13.60 -3.31
C TYR A 115 21.31 -15.02 -3.79
N THR A 116 21.84 -15.31 -4.97
CA THR A 116 21.82 -16.63 -5.59
C THR A 116 23.24 -17.01 -5.97
N ASN A 117 23.68 -18.15 -5.49
CA ASN A 117 24.89 -18.81 -5.92
C ASN A 117 24.54 -20.12 -6.61
N LYS A 118 25.55 -20.91 -7.05
CA LYS A 118 25.34 -22.21 -7.70
C LYS A 118 24.60 -23.21 -6.79
N ASP A 119 24.94 -23.20 -5.50
CA ASP A 119 24.53 -24.23 -4.55
C ASP A 119 23.46 -23.77 -3.56
N TRP A 120 23.21 -22.46 -3.44
CA TRP A 120 22.28 -21.93 -2.46
C TRP A 120 21.67 -20.60 -2.86
N PHE A 121 20.57 -20.30 -2.23
CA PHE A 121 19.79 -19.09 -2.40
C PHE A 121 19.43 -18.52 -1.04
N VAL A 122 19.59 -17.21 -0.88
CA VAL A 122 19.04 -16.46 0.26
C VAL A 122 18.17 -15.32 -0.25
N GLY A 123 16.97 -15.21 0.28
CA GLY A 123 16.08 -14.12 0.00
C GLY A 123 15.45 -13.57 1.27
N ALA A 124 15.40 -12.25 1.41
CA ALA A 124 14.72 -11.58 2.51
C ALA A 124 13.91 -10.38 1.98
N LYS A 125 12.81 -10.11 2.63
CA LYS A 125 11.99 -8.91 2.37
C LYS A 125 11.42 -8.40 3.68
N SER A 126 11.36 -7.07 3.81
CA SER A 126 10.67 -6.39 4.90
C SER A 126 9.72 -5.34 4.34
N VAL A 127 8.55 -5.22 4.93
CA VAL A 127 7.54 -4.23 4.60
C VAL A 127 7.12 -3.52 5.88
N LEU A 128 7.23 -2.20 5.89
CA LEU A 128 6.64 -1.32 6.90
C LEU A 128 5.41 -0.68 6.26
N GLY A 129 4.25 -1.27 6.50
CA GLY A 129 3.01 -0.93 5.82
C GLY A 129 2.08 -0.05 6.65
N SER A 130 1.30 0.74 5.95
CA SER A 130 0.21 1.52 6.50
C SER A 130 -0.99 1.42 5.59
N ASN A 131 -2.11 0.85 6.10
CA ASN A 131 -3.37 0.81 5.36
C ASN A 131 -3.27 0.10 3.99
N LEU A 132 -2.70 -1.11 3.93
CA LEU A 132 -2.50 -1.87 2.68
C LEU A 132 -3.57 -2.95 2.42
N THR A 133 -4.76 -2.83 2.98
CA THR A 133 -5.81 -3.84 2.82
C THR A 133 -6.32 -3.98 1.39
N GLN A 134 -6.27 -2.93 0.58
CA GLN A 134 -6.59 -2.96 -0.85
C GLN A 134 -5.58 -3.77 -1.67
N ALA A 135 -4.38 -3.94 -1.18
CA ALA A 135 -3.35 -4.79 -1.78
C ALA A 135 -3.27 -6.16 -1.13
N SER A 136 -4.33 -6.61 -0.45
CA SER A 136 -4.39 -7.85 0.34
C SER A 136 -3.33 -7.92 1.45
N GLY A 137 -2.82 -6.77 1.87
CA GLY A 137 -1.95 -6.62 3.01
C GLY A 137 -2.73 -6.44 4.32
N LEU A 138 -2.02 -6.18 5.40
CA LEU A 138 -2.59 -5.85 6.70
C LEU A 138 -2.88 -4.35 6.82
N GLY A 139 -3.61 -3.97 7.87
CA GLY A 139 -3.88 -2.60 8.22
C GLY A 139 -5.33 -2.22 8.05
N GLY A 140 -5.57 -1.12 7.37
CA GLY A 140 -6.82 -0.40 7.33
C GLY A 140 -6.68 0.95 8.00
N PHE A 141 -7.79 1.60 8.31
CA PHE A 141 -7.78 2.89 8.99
C PHE A 141 -8.99 3.03 9.92
N GLY A 142 -8.83 3.85 10.94
CA GLY A 142 -9.86 4.17 11.93
C GLY A 142 -10.13 5.66 12.00
N VAL A 143 -11.17 6.03 12.75
CA VAL A 143 -11.48 7.44 13.07
C VAL A 143 -10.58 7.89 14.21
N LYS A 144 -9.88 9.00 14.03
CA LYS A 144 -9.06 9.64 15.05
C LYS A 144 -9.85 10.66 15.88
N SER A 145 -10.69 11.43 15.21
CA SER A 145 -11.55 12.44 15.86
C SER A 145 -12.73 12.77 14.96
N VAL A 146 -13.79 13.31 15.56
CA VAL A 146 -14.99 13.77 14.87
C VAL A 146 -15.20 15.24 15.21
N ASN A 147 -15.51 16.05 14.23
CA ASN A 147 -15.97 17.42 14.43
C ASN A 147 -17.48 17.38 14.73
N GLU A 148 -17.87 17.74 15.96
CA GLU A 148 -19.28 17.64 16.41
C GLU A 148 -20.23 18.50 15.57
N ARG A 149 -19.79 19.67 15.13
CA ARG A 149 -20.62 20.58 14.34
C ARG A 149 -20.89 20.08 12.93
N THR A 150 -19.89 19.57 12.24
CA THR A 150 -19.97 19.15 10.82
C THR A 150 -20.12 17.65 10.64
N GLY A 151 -19.83 16.84 11.68
CA GLY A 151 -19.74 15.39 11.58
C GLY A 151 -18.53 14.90 10.79
N GLU A 152 -17.62 15.79 10.38
CA GLU A 152 -16.40 15.43 9.66
C GLU A 152 -15.45 14.60 10.53
N GLN A 153 -14.89 13.55 9.97
CA GLN A 153 -14.01 12.62 10.67
C GLN A 153 -12.58 12.76 10.18
N LYS A 154 -11.64 12.94 11.11
CA LYS A 154 -10.22 12.72 10.83
C LYS A 154 -9.87 11.26 11.00
N TYR A 155 -8.96 10.76 10.17
CA TYR A 155 -8.61 9.36 10.11
C TYR A 155 -7.17 9.10 10.57
N THR A 156 -6.91 7.87 10.98
CA THR A 156 -5.57 7.38 11.32
C THR A 156 -5.36 6.00 10.73
N PRO A 157 -4.19 5.73 10.11
CA PRO A 157 -3.92 4.41 9.56
C PRO A 157 -3.52 3.42 10.63
N ILE A 158 -3.85 2.15 10.41
CA ILE A 158 -3.28 1.04 11.15
C ILE A 158 -1.97 0.65 10.47
N ARG A 159 -0.88 0.67 11.24
CA ARG A 159 0.47 0.32 10.78
C ARG A 159 0.78 -1.13 11.10
N PHE A 160 1.59 -1.75 10.25
CA PHE A 160 2.11 -3.08 10.50
C PHE A 160 3.53 -3.21 9.94
N SER A 161 4.24 -4.22 10.42
CA SER A 161 5.49 -4.66 9.81
C SER A 161 5.40 -6.14 9.49
N SER A 162 5.97 -6.52 8.37
CA SER A 162 6.07 -7.92 7.95
C SER A 162 7.46 -8.16 7.37
N SER A 163 8.13 -9.19 7.84
CA SER A 163 9.44 -9.57 7.33
C SER A 163 9.50 -11.07 7.14
N TRP A 164 10.21 -11.51 6.12
CA TRP A 164 10.48 -12.91 5.90
C TRP A 164 11.92 -13.14 5.42
N LEU A 165 12.44 -14.29 5.74
CA LEU A 165 13.72 -14.80 5.31
C LEU A 165 13.51 -16.21 4.73
N ASN A 166 14.13 -16.47 3.59
CA ASN A 166 14.15 -17.78 2.98
C ASN A 166 15.59 -18.17 2.62
N VAL A 167 15.98 -19.38 2.97
CA VAL A 167 17.28 -19.97 2.65
C VAL A 167 17.03 -21.35 2.02
N VAL A 168 17.60 -21.58 0.86
CA VAL A 168 17.47 -22.83 0.10
C VAL A 168 18.83 -23.26 -0.40
#